data_994393506c11748f1c27bbe4cc760899
#
_entry.id   994393506c11748f1c27bbe4cc760899
#
_cell.length_a   1.000
_cell.length_b   1.000
_cell.length_c   1.000
_cell.angle_alpha   90.00
_cell.angle_beta   90.00
_cell.angle_gamma   90.00
#
_symmetry.space_group_name_H-M   'P 1'
#
loop_
_entity.id
_entity.type
_entity.pdbx_description
1 polymer ?
#
loop_
_entity_poly.entity_id
_entity_poly.type
_entity_poly.pdbx_seq_one_letter_code
_entity_poly.pdbx_strand_id
1 'polypeptide(L)'
;MKKIYVFFLFLISAPYICRSQQTDGDGDKVESIKVAYITKELNLSPDEAKNFWPVYSNYVNEVKKARGQYPDDEVAFEQKVVEIRKNYQGNFQKVLGNDKQRVNKMFVSDKNFRDKLRGEQAKRIQNKRPVPQQSIPRQMPNKKPGGIKRKPPGH
;
A
#
# COMPACT_ATOMS: atom_id res chain seq x y z
N MET A 1 39.14 3.03 -61.59
CA MET A 1 37.77 3.50 -61.39
C MET A 1 37.48 3.31 -59.89
N LYS A 2 37.55 4.38 -59.09
CA LYS A 2 37.47 4.37 -57.67
C LYS A 2 35.99 4.59 -57.25
N LYS A 3 35.36 3.59 -56.69
CA LYS A 3 33.97 3.68 -56.18
C LYS A 3 34.01 4.25 -54.76
N ILE A 4 33.58 5.49 -54.62
CA ILE A 4 33.45 6.20 -53.35
C ILE A 4 32.13 5.75 -52.73
N TYR A 5 32.18 4.96 -51.67
CA TYR A 5 31.03 4.65 -50.83
C TYR A 5 30.84 5.78 -49.83
N VAL A 6 29.88 6.66 -50.08
CA VAL A 6 29.42 7.65 -49.10
C VAL A 6 28.60 6.92 -48.09
N PHE A 7 29.18 6.67 -46.92
CA PHE A 7 28.47 6.13 -45.75
C PHE A 7 27.61 7.25 -45.17
N PHE A 8 26.33 7.20 -45.46
CA PHE A 8 25.34 8.07 -44.86
C PHE A 8 25.11 7.62 -43.44
N LEU A 9 25.81 8.27 -42.50
CA LEU A 9 25.70 8.04 -41.07
C LEU A 9 24.41 8.73 -40.56
N PHE A 10 23.30 8.00 -40.62
CA PHE A 10 22.01 8.47 -40.11
C PHE A 10 22.06 8.42 -38.60
N LEU A 11 22.40 9.58 -38.00
CA LEU A 11 22.39 9.78 -36.55
C LEU A 11 20.93 9.79 -36.08
N ILE A 12 20.42 8.62 -35.72
CA ILE A 12 19.10 8.50 -35.08
C ILE A 12 19.26 9.02 -33.64
N SER A 13 19.01 10.32 -33.49
CA SER A 13 18.78 10.97 -32.21
C SER A 13 17.45 10.46 -31.64
N ALA A 14 17.50 9.34 -30.93
CA ALA A 14 16.36 8.89 -30.14
C ALA A 14 16.22 9.84 -28.94
N PRO A 15 15.08 10.54 -28.76
CA PRO A 15 14.82 11.24 -27.54
C PRO A 15 14.66 10.18 -26.43
N TYR A 16 15.64 10.09 -25.54
CA TYR A 16 15.46 9.41 -24.27
C TYR A 16 14.34 10.15 -23.53
N ILE A 17 13.12 9.67 -23.72
CA ILE A 17 12.01 10.04 -22.87
C ILE A 17 12.36 9.47 -21.49
N CYS A 18 13.00 10.30 -20.69
CA CYS A 18 13.14 10.07 -19.26
C CYS A 18 11.71 10.11 -18.69
N ARG A 19 11.06 8.95 -18.68
CA ARG A 19 9.84 8.75 -17.94
C ARG A 19 10.26 8.83 -16.48
N SER A 20 10.26 10.03 -15.91
CA SER A 20 10.22 10.21 -14.47
C SER A 20 8.95 9.49 -14.02
N GLN A 21 9.11 8.28 -13.50
CA GLN A 21 8.08 7.63 -12.73
C GLN A 21 7.84 8.57 -11.54
N GLN A 22 6.79 9.35 -11.65
CA GLN A 22 6.21 10.09 -10.56
C GLN A 22 5.64 9.01 -9.64
N THR A 23 6.52 8.42 -8.83
CA THR A 23 6.12 7.57 -7.72
C THR A 23 5.37 8.49 -6.76
N ASP A 24 4.10 8.18 -6.57
CA ASP A 24 3.24 8.89 -5.63
C ASP A 24 4.00 9.09 -4.32
N GLY A 25 4.20 10.34 -3.92
CA GLY A 25 5.04 10.71 -2.77
C GLY A 25 4.60 10.10 -1.42
N ASP A 26 3.46 9.42 -1.35
CA ASP A 26 3.02 8.58 -0.23
C ASP A 26 3.71 7.21 -0.24
N GLY A 27 4.01 6.63 -1.40
CA GLY A 27 4.72 5.35 -1.52
C GLY A 27 6.15 5.44 -1.00
N ASP A 28 6.86 6.48 -1.37
CA ASP A 28 8.25 6.72 -0.95
C ASP A 28 8.36 6.98 0.57
N LYS A 29 7.38 7.69 1.14
CA LYS A 29 7.28 7.89 2.59
C LYS A 29 7.05 6.58 3.35
N VAL A 30 6.14 5.74 2.87
CA VAL A 30 5.86 4.44 3.48
C VAL A 30 7.09 3.54 3.43
N GLU A 31 7.81 3.53 2.30
CA GLU A 31 9.04 2.74 2.14
C GLU A 31 10.15 3.25 3.09
N SER A 32 10.35 4.56 3.19
CA SER A 32 11.32 5.17 4.12
C SER A 32 11.00 4.83 5.58
N ILE A 33 9.73 4.87 5.97
CA ILE A 33 9.28 4.50 7.33
C ILE A 33 9.54 3.01 7.57
N LYS A 34 9.29 2.15 6.59
CA LYS A 34 9.56 0.71 6.67
C LYS A 34 11.05 0.44 6.87
N VAL A 35 11.90 1.09 6.06
CA VAL A 35 13.35 0.97 6.18
C VAL A 35 13.82 1.35 7.58
N ALA A 36 13.40 2.52 8.08
CA ALA A 36 13.75 2.96 9.43
C ALA A 36 13.26 1.98 10.52
N TYR A 37 12.02 1.50 10.38
CA TYR A 37 11.42 0.56 11.33
C TYR A 37 12.17 -0.78 11.37
N ILE A 38 12.39 -1.42 10.22
CA ILE A 38 13.08 -2.72 10.14
C ILE A 38 14.54 -2.59 10.58
N THR A 39 15.26 -1.53 10.17
CA THR A 39 16.64 -1.26 10.59
C THR A 39 16.73 -1.18 12.12
N LYS A 40 15.82 -0.46 12.76
CA LYS A 40 15.75 -0.34 14.22
C LYS A 40 15.41 -1.67 14.89
N GLU A 41 14.39 -2.37 14.40
CA GLU A 41 13.94 -3.64 15.00
C GLU A 41 15.03 -4.71 14.96
N LEU A 42 15.80 -4.77 13.88
CA LEU A 42 16.87 -5.75 13.73
C LEU A 42 18.22 -5.25 14.25
N ASN A 43 18.32 -3.98 14.65
CA ASN A 43 19.57 -3.34 15.04
C ASN A 43 20.67 -3.57 13.97
N LEU A 44 20.30 -3.25 12.69
CA LEU A 44 21.24 -3.45 11.58
C LEU A 44 22.38 -2.44 11.65
N SER A 45 23.62 -2.93 11.56
CA SER A 45 24.77 -2.08 11.28
C SER A 45 24.72 -1.56 9.83
N PRO A 46 25.46 -0.50 9.49
CA PRO A 46 25.53 0.00 8.11
C PRO A 46 25.99 -1.06 7.11
N ASP A 47 26.95 -1.90 7.48
CA ASP A 47 27.47 -2.97 6.62
C ASP A 47 26.46 -4.12 6.45
N GLU A 48 25.78 -4.49 7.53
CA GLU A 48 24.66 -5.45 7.43
C GLU A 48 23.53 -4.91 6.57
N ALA A 49 23.16 -3.67 6.75
CA ALA A 49 22.08 -3.02 5.99
C ALA A 49 22.37 -3.06 4.48
N LYS A 50 23.61 -2.79 4.06
CA LYS A 50 24.02 -2.86 2.65
C LYS A 50 23.75 -4.21 2.01
N ASN A 51 23.96 -5.30 2.74
CA ASN A 51 23.73 -6.66 2.25
C ASN A 51 22.28 -7.13 2.45
N PHE A 52 21.61 -6.64 3.49
CA PHE A 52 20.25 -7.01 3.85
C PHE A 52 19.20 -6.47 2.86
N TRP A 53 19.27 -5.19 2.50
CA TRP A 53 18.22 -4.53 1.74
C TRP A 53 18.00 -5.12 0.35
N PRO A 54 19.00 -5.55 -0.42
CA PRO A 54 18.75 -6.24 -1.71
C PRO A 54 17.98 -7.56 -1.53
N VAL A 55 18.30 -8.34 -0.50
CA VAL A 55 17.60 -9.59 -0.20
C VAL A 55 16.16 -9.31 0.23
N TYR A 56 15.96 -8.32 1.09
CA TYR A 56 14.64 -7.92 1.56
C TYR A 56 13.75 -7.38 0.43
N SER A 57 14.30 -6.57 -0.47
CA SER A 57 13.57 -6.06 -1.63
C SER A 57 13.06 -7.19 -2.52
N ASN A 58 13.90 -8.18 -2.82
CA ASN A 58 13.50 -9.36 -3.60
C ASN A 58 12.39 -10.16 -2.89
N TYR A 59 12.53 -10.40 -1.59
CA TYR A 59 11.50 -11.04 -0.78
C TYR A 59 10.15 -10.30 -0.86
N VAL A 60 10.16 -8.99 -0.64
CA VAL A 60 8.94 -8.16 -0.67
C VAL A 60 8.29 -8.17 -2.06
N ASN A 61 9.09 -8.15 -3.13
CA ASN A 61 8.58 -8.23 -4.49
C ASN A 61 7.87 -9.55 -4.76
N GLU A 62 8.38 -10.68 -4.24
CA GLU A 62 7.69 -11.97 -4.36
C GLU A 62 6.39 -12.01 -3.55
N VAL A 63 6.38 -11.43 -2.35
CA VAL A 63 5.15 -11.30 -1.56
C VAL A 63 4.10 -10.43 -2.28
N LYS A 64 4.53 -9.33 -2.91
CA LYS A 64 3.63 -8.49 -3.74
C LYS A 64 3.07 -9.26 -4.94
N LYS A 65 3.90 -10.05 -5.64
CA LYS A 65 3.45 -10.92 -6.75
C LYS A 65 2.43 -11.95 -6.27
N ALA A 66 2.69 -12.58 -5.13
CA ALA A 66 1.74 -13.53 -4.53
C ALA A 66 0.39 -12.86 -4.21
N ARG A 67 0.37 -11.63 -3.69
CA ARG A 67 -0.88 -10.88 -3.47
C ARG A 67 -1.64 -10.62 -4.78
N GLY A 68 -0.94 -10.34 -5.87
CA GLY A 68 -1.56 -10.19 -7.20
C GLY A 68 -2.13 -11.49 -7.75
N GLN A 69 -1.56 -12.65 -7.38
CA GLN A 69 -2.06 -13.97 -7.77
C GLN A 69 -3.28 -14.42 -6.96
N TYR A 70 -3.37 -14.01 -5.70
CA TYR A 70 -4.44 -14.38 -4.76
C TYR A 70 -5.08 -13.13 -4.14
N PRO A 71 -5.75 -12.29 -4.96
CA PRO A 71 -6.30 -11.01 -4.47
C PRO A 71 -7.41 -11.19 -3.44
N ASP A 72 -8.27 -12.19 -3.63
CA ASP A 72 -9.47 -12.44 -2.84
C ASP A 72 -9.38 -13.73 -1.98
N ASP A 73 -8.31 -14.53 -2.15
CA ASP A 73 -8.06 -15.75 -1.39
C ASP A 73 -6.95 -15.52 -0.36
N GLU A 74 -7.35 -15.12 0.85
CA GLU A 74 -6.41 -14.85 1.94
C GLU A 74 -5.67 -16.11 2.40
N VAL A 75 -6.34 -17.29 2.37
CA VAL A 75 -5.73 -18.55 2.81
C VAL A 75 -4.62 -18.98 1.84
N ALA A 76 -4.91 -18.98 0.53
CA ALA A 76 -3.91 -19.30 -0.49
C ALA A 76 -2.75 -18.29 -0.48
N PHE A 77 -3.05 -17.00 -0.27
CA PHE A 77 -2.02 -15.98 -0.13
C PHE A 77 -1.10 -16.24 1.08
N GLU A 78 -1.65 -16.49 2.27
CA GLU A 78 -0.83 -16.75 3.46
C GLU A 78 0.00 -18.04 3.31
N GLN A 79 -0.53 -19.08 2.69
CA GLN A 79 0.23 -20.30 2.36
C GLN A 79 1.42 -19.96 1.45
N LYS A 80 1.20 -19.15 0.41
CA LYS A 80 2.27 -18.72 -0.49
C LYS A 80 3.31 -17.85 0.22
N VAL A 81 2.89 -16.98 1.12
CA VAL A 81 3.82 -16.18 1.95
C VAL A 81 4.69 -17.08 2.83
N VAL A 82 4.13 -18.14 3.41
CA VAL A 82 4.92 -19.13 4.21
C VAL A 82 5.96 -19.83 3.33
N GLU A 83 5.61 -20.23 2.12
CA GLU A 83 6.55 -20.82 1.16
C GLU A 83 7.69 -19.84 0.81
N ILE A 84 7.35 -18.59 0.46
CA ILE A 84 8.33 -17.54 0.16
C ILE A 84 9.27 -17.33 1.36
N ARG A 85 8.75 -17.27 2.59
CA ARG A 85 9.58 -17.13 3.80
C ARG A 85 10.56 -18.29 3.97
N LYS A 86 10.14 -19.52 3.71
CA LYS A 86 11.02 -20.69 3.74
C LYS A 86 12.16 -20.57 2.73
N ASN A 87 11.86 -20.14 1.52
CA ASN A 87 12.84 -19.96 0.45
C ASN A 87 13.88 -18.88 0.78
N TYR A 88 13.45 -17.79 1.43
CA TYR A 88 14.34 -16.69 1.79
C TYR A 88 15.05 -16.85 3.13
N GLN A 89 14.65 -17.81 3.96
CA GLN A 89 15.20 -18.01 5.30
C GLN A 89 16.72 -18.14 5.29
N GLY A 90 17.28 -18.97 4.38
CA GLY A 90 18.72 -19.14 4.24
C GLY A 90 19.46 -17.87 3.81
N ASN A 91 18.86 -17.10 2.90
CA ASN A 91 19.43 -15.84 2.44
C ASN A 91 19.48 -14.81 3.58
N PHE A 92 18.40 -14.69 4.36
CA PHE A 92 18.37 -13.82 5.53
C PHE A 92 19.34 -14.28 6.62
N GLN A 93 19.49 -15.58 6.85
CA GLN A 93 20.49 -16.09 7.80
C GLN A 93 21.89 -15.61 7.43
N LYS A 94 22.28 -15.73 6.16
CA LYS A 94 23.61 -15.29 5.69
C LYS A 94 23.88 -13.81 5.95
N VAL A 95 22.89 -12.94 5.69
CA VAL A 95 23.07 -11.48 5.82
C VAL A 95 22.84 -10.96 7.24
N LEU A 96 22.25 -11.76 8.13
CA LEU A 96 22.01 -11.44 9.54
C LEU A 96 22.94 -12.19 10.49
N GLY A 97 24.12 -12.60 10.03
CA GLY A 97 25.14 -13.23 10.89
C GLY A 97 24.78 -14.64 11.35
N ASN A 98 24.01 -15.41 10.58
CA ASN A 98 23.47 -16.73 10.91
C ASN A 98 22.58 -16.76 12.18
N ASP A 99 22.08 -15.63 12.61
CA ASP A 99 21.19 -15.51 13.75
C ASP A 99 19.74 -15.84 13.37
N LYS A 100 19.28 -17.04 13.73
CA LYS A 100 17.91 -17.50 13.50
C LYS A 100 16.85 -16.65 14.22
N GLN A 101 17.18 -16.08 15.37
CA GLN A 101 16.26 -15.25 16.13
C GLN A 101 16.04 -13.92 15.41
N ARG A 102 17.10 -13.31 14.87
CA ARG A 102 17.00 -12.09 14.06
C ARG A 102 16.21 -12.33 12.78
N VAL A 103 16.39 -13.48 12.11
CA VAL A 103 15.57 -13.86 10.93
C VAL A 103 14.11 -13.98 11.29
N ASN A 104 13.77 -14.66 12.39
CA ASN A 104 12.38 -14.75 12.83
C ASN A 104 11.82 -13.38 13.21
N LYS A 105 12.59 -12.57 13.93
CA LYS A 105 12.22 -11.18 14.27
C LYS A 105 11.95 -10.35 13.03
N MET A 106 12.74 -10.50 11.97
CA MET A 106 12.51 -9.83 10.68
C MET A 106 11.13 -10.18 10.10
N PHE A 107 10.78 -11.47 10.00
CA PHE A 107 9.47 -11.88 9.46
C PHE A 107 8.30 -11.37 10.30
N VAL A 108 8.45 -11.37 11.64
CA VAL A 108 7.45 -10.84 12.57
C VAL A 108 7.30 -9.32 12.38
N SER A 109 8.42 -8.60 12.34
CA SER A 109 8.43 -7.14 12.17
C SER A 109 7.84 -6.71 10.82
N ASP A 110 8.18 -7.43 9.74
CA ASP A 110 7.60 -7.19 8.42
C ASP A 110 6.07 -7.41 8.41
N LYS A 111 5.59 -8.49 9.04
CA LYS A 111 4.16 -8.72 9.19
C LYS A 111 3.49 -7.61 10.00
N ASN A 112 4.03 -7.26 11.17
CA ASN A 112 3.50 -6.22 12.04
C ASN A 112 3.42 -4.86 11.32
N PHE A 113 4.44 -4.53 10.53
CA PHE A 113 4.43 -3.30 9.74
C PHE A 113 3.29 -3.30 8.71
N ARG A 114 3.10 -4.39 7.97
CA ARG A 114 2.01 -4.51 6.99
C ARG A 114 0.63 -4.42 7.64
N ASP A 115 0.44 -5.09 8.77
CA ASP A 115 -0.84 -5.09 9.49
C ASP A 115 -1.17 -3.69 10.02
N LYS A 116 -0.17 -2.99 10.56
CA LYS A 116 -0.30 -1.60 11.00
C LYS A 116 -0.66 -0.66 9.85
N LEU A 117 0.01 -0.80 8.71
CA LEU A 117 -0.27 0.01 7.53
C LEU A 117 -1.69 -0.23 7.00
N ARG A 118 -2.14 -1.49 6.95
CA ARG A 118 -3.51 -1.86 6.57
C ARG A 118 -4.55 -1.25 7.51
N GLY A 119 -4.30 -1.29 8.82
CA GLY A 119 -5.15 -0.66 9.83
C GLY A 119 -5.28 0.85 9.64
N GLU A 120 -4.18 1.55 9.37
CA GLU A 120 -4.21 3.00 9.12
C GLU A 120 -4.96 3.35 7.83
N GLN A 121 -4.79 2.56 6.78
CA GLN A 121 -5.54 2.75 5.53
C GLN A 121 -7.04 2.53 5.73
N ALA A 122 -7.45 1.50 6.48
CA ALA A 122 -8.84 1.24 6.80
C ALA A 122 -9.49 2.41 7.57
N LYS A 123 -8.79 2.98 8.56
CA LYS A 123 -9.25 4.17 9.30
C LYS A 123 -9.43 5.38 8.37
N ARG A 124 -8.49 5.61 7.45
CA ARG A 124 -8.59 6.72 6.48
C ARG A 124 -9.80 6.57 5.56
N ILE A 125 -10.13 5.34 5.14
CA ILE A 125 -11.30 5.05 4.30
C ILE A 125 -12.60 5.30 5.10
N GLN A 126 -12.67 4.86 6.35
CA GLN A 126 -13.82 5.10 7.22
C GLN A 126 -14.07 6.60 7.44
N ASN A 127 -13.01 7.36 7.71
CA ASN A 127 -13.12 8.80 7.94
C ASN A 127 -13.50 9.60 6.67
N LYS A 128 -13.26 9.04 5.48
CA LYS A 128 -13.67 9.65 4.20
C LYS A 128 -15.10 9.31 3.78
N ARG A 129 -15.77 8.34 4.43
CA ARG A 129 -17.19 8.08 4.15
C ARG A 129 -18.00 9.25 4.68
N PRO A 130 -18.86 9.88 3.84
CA PRO A 130 -19.80 10.89 4.33
C PRO A 130 -20.62 10.27 5.45
N VAL A 131 -20.70 10.96 6.59
CA VAL A 131 -21.64 10.57 7.64
C VAL A 131 -23.02 10.52 6.98
N PRO A 132 -23.76 9.39 7.07
CA PRO A 132 -25.11 9.37 6.56
C PRO A 132 -25.84 10.55 7.20
N GLN A 133 -26.27 11.52 6.40
CA GLN A 133 -27.15 12.57 6.90
C GLN A 133 -28.34 11.83 7.49
N GLN A 134 -28.41 11.79 8.82
CA GLN A 134 -29.63 11.39 9.50
C GLN A 134 -30.72 12.25 8.85
N SER A 135 -31.60 11.57 8.15
CA SER A 135 -32.77 12.21 7.56
C SER A 135 -33.43 12.99 8.69
N ILE A 136 -33.30 14.32 8.65
CA ILE A 136 -34.04 15.22 9.53
C ILE A 136 -35.48 14.78 9.35
N PRO A 137 -36.20 14.38 10.42
CA PRO A 137 -37.59 14.01 10.28
C PRO A 137 -38.28 15.19 9.62
N ARG A 138 -38.89 14.98 8.44
CA ARG A 138 -39.72 15.99 7.79
C ARG A 138 -40.76 16.42 8.83
N GLN A 139 -40.58 17.63 9.36
CA GLN A 139 -41.67 18.26 10.15
C GLN A 139 -42.92 18.24 9.28
N MET A 140 -43.88 17.45 9.71
CA MET A 140 -45.21 17.45 9.08
C MET A 140 -45.72 18.88 9.12
N PRO A 141 -46.29 19.42 8.00
CA PRO A 141 -46.83 20.75 8.01
C PRO A 141 -47.93 20.81 9.05
N ASN A 142 -47.78 21.77 9.97
CA ASN A 142 -48.69 22.04 11.08
C ASN A 142 -50.13 22.23 10.49
N LYS A 143 -51.00 21.24 10.72
CA LYS A 143 -52.40 21.30 10.29
C LYS A 143 -53.05 22.42 11.08
N LYS A 144 -53.36 23.55 10.41
CA LYS A 144 -54.07 24.66 11.02
C LYS A 144 -55.39 24.14 11.63
N PRO A 145 -55.73 24.50 12.90
CA PRO A 145 -56.99 24.10 13.49
C PRO A 145 -58.15 24.75 12.67
N GLY A 146 -59.04 23.90 12.21
CA GLY A 146 -60.24 24.34 11.45
C GLY A 146 -61.06 25.29 12.28
N GLY A 147 -61.33 26.46 11.69
CA GLY A 147 -62.17 27.48 12.28
C GLY A 147 -63.57 26.94 12.57
N ILE A 148 -64.00 27.05 13.84
CA ILE A 148 -65.34 26.74 14.29
C ILE A 148 -66.32 27.85 13.70
N LYS A 149 -67.12 27.47 12.71
CA LYS A 149 -68.20 28.34 12.21
C LYS A 149 -69.27 28.43 13.30
N ARG A 150 -69.35 29.56 13.98
CA ARG A 150 -70.50 29.88 14.86
C ARG A 150 -71.73 30.10 14.02
N LYS A 151 -72.79 29.37 14.31
CA LYS A 151 -74.11 29.52 13.74
C LYS A 151 -74.79 30.79 14.33
N PRO A 152 -75.39 31.68 13.52
CA PRO A 152 -76.10 32.84 14.05
C PRO A 152 -77.40 32.43 14.73
N PRO A 153 -77.88 33.22 15.78
CA PRO A 153 -79.19 32.96 16.45
C PRO A 153 -80.30 33.29 15.54
N GLY A 154 -81.28 32.37 15.44
CA GLY A 154 -82.53 32.60 14.72
C GLY A 154 -83.49 33.44 15.56
N HIS A 155 -84.24 34.37 14.85
CA HIS A 155 -85.47 34.97 15.30
C HIS A 155 -86.58 34.08 14.95
#